data_5aad121dfd717d47b7ae529a1b14d7f9
#
_entry.id   5aad121dfd717d47b7ae529a1b14d7f9
#
_cell.length_a   1.000
_cell.length_b   1.000
_cell.length_c   1.000
_cell.angle_alpha   90.00
_cell.angle_beta   90.00
_cell.angle_gamma   90.00
#
_symmetry.space_group_name_H-M   'P 1'
#
loop_
_entity.id
_entity.type
_entity.pdbx_description
1 polymer ?
#
loop_
_entity_poly.entity_id
_entity_poly.type
_entity_poly.pdbx_seq_one_letter_code
_entity_poly.pdbx_strand_id
1 'polypeptide(L)'
;MLCLYELQVTDSQSNSTLDPMFDDIPAQSSNTPLLNRRAGDGVRSLVVRTVAGPIEYFSVGEGPAILGMHGTPGGFDQVALIGETVEARGFRIVGWSRPGYLGTPLDVGRTPAQQADAAAALLDSLGIDRVCVYGASGGGPATYSFAARHPDRTWAMVTECAISKRFGDDLAPLQKMLLRAAINGLTVPIFDWLANRFPDTLARQMIRVEGTLDRRSARALSSQVSADPAKAAFVTGLFQTLNPLSLRKAGLLNDLDQFERIERLPLDQVECPALVIHGTHDSDVRFEHGEFAARSIRGAEFVAVEGGTHLLWVAQQAAELQARRLKFLRRHAPI
;
A
#
# COMPACT_ATOMS: atom_id res chain seq x y z
N MET A 1 -21.17 -19.38 -45.69
CA MET A 1 -19.88 -19.80 -46.23
C MET A 1 -18.84 -19.59 -45.11
N LEU A 2 -18.59 -20.69 -44.42
CA LEU A 2 -17.68 -20.74 -43.23
C LEU A 2 -16.23 -20.65 -43.69
N CYS A 3 -15.41 -19.95 -42.92
CA CYS A 3 -13.99 -20.17 -42.94
C CYS A 3 -13.46 -20.15 -41.49
N LEU A 4 -13.15 -21.35 -41.01
CA LEU A 4 -12.46 -21.65 -39.76
C LEU A 4 -10.97 -21.33 -39.94
N TYR A 5 -10.38 -20.64 -38.97
CA TYR A 5 -8.92 -20.60 -38.79
C TYR A 5 -8.60 -21.27 -37.45
N GLU A 6 -8.08 -22.46 -37.54
CA GLU A 6 -7.37 -23.14 -36.45
C GLU A 6 -6.00 -22.47 -36.25
N LEU A 7 -5.71 -22.04 -35.04
CA LEU A 7 -4.36 -21.68 -34.61
C LEU A 7 -3.78 -22.83 -33.78
N GLN A 8 -2.80 -23.50 -34.34
CA GLN A 8 -1.98 -24.52 -33.69
C GLN A 8 -1.16 -23.87 -32.58
N VAL A 9 -1.30 -24.39 -31.36
CA VAL A 9 -0.42 -24.13 -30.22
C VAL A 9 0.80 -25.04 -30.39
N THR A 10 1.95 -24.47 -30.65
CA THR A 10 3.22 -25.19 -30.57
C THR A 10 3.79 -25.09 -29.16
N ASP A 11 3.80 -26.21 -28.46
CA ASP A 11 4.55 -26.43 -27.23
C ASP A 11 6.06 -26.24 -27.49
N SER A 12 6.65 -25.18 -26.94
CA SER A 12 8.09 -25.07 -26.78
C SER A 12 8.46 -25.28 -25.32
N GLN A 13 8.80 -26.51 -24.98
CA GLN A 13 9.50 -26.83 -23.74
C GLN A 13 10.90 -26.20 -23.79
N SER A 14 11.11 -25.12 -23.04
CA SER A 14 12.46 -24.65 -22.71
C SER A 14 12.86 -25.20 -21.34
N ASN A 15 13.72 -26.21 -21.39
CA ASN A 15 14.49 -26.69 -20.26
C ASN A 15 15.41 -25.55 -19.75
N SER A 16 15.03 -24.86 -18.68
CA SER A 16 15.96 -24.03 -17.92
C SER A 16 16.48 -24.84 -16.73
N THR A 17 17.74 -25.25 -16.83
CA THR A 17 18.53 -25.81 -15.74
C THR A 17 18.57 -24.82 -14.59
N LEU A 18 17.87 -25.16 -13.49
CA LEU A 18 17.93 -24.47 -12.22
C LEU A 18 19.29 -24.73 -11.58
N ASP A 19 19.95 -23.65 -11.17
CA ASP A 19 21.21 -23.64 -10.44
C ASP A 19 21.00 -24.29 -9.04
N PRO A 20 21.73 -25.36 -8.64
CA PRO A 20 21.43 -26.13 -7.46
C PRO A 20 21.86 -25.49 -6.12
N MET A 21 22.18 -24.20 -6.09
CA MET A 21 22.75 -23.56 -4.90
C MET A 21 21.72 -22.95 -3.91
N PHE A 22 20.41 -23.15 -4.13
CA PHE A 22 19.34 -22.55 -3.30
C PHE A 22 18.30 -23.54 -2.75
N ASP A 23 18.56 -24.87 -2.82
CA ASP A 23 17.56 -25.89 -2.43
C ASP A 23 17.59 -26.33 -0.96
N ASP A 24 18.45 -25.77 -0.11
CA ASP A 24 18.53 -26.14 1.33
C ASP A 24 18.03 -25.04 2.27
N ILE A 25 16.79 -24.59 2.11
CA ILE A 25 16.05 -23.99 3.22
C ILE A 25 14.92 -24.96 3.56
N PRO A 26 14.97 -25.67 4.71
CA PRO A 26 13.88 -26.56 5.10
C PRO A 26 12.59 -25.72 5.13
N ALA A 27 11.53 -26.27 4.54
CA ALA A 27 10.17 -25.79 4.70
C ALA A 27 9.81 -25.92 6.19
N GLN A 28 10.29 -24.99 7.00
CA GLN A 28 9.81 -24.84 8.36
C GLN A 28 8.34 -24.47 8.27
N SER A 29 7.54 -25.36 8.83
CA SER A 29 6.11 -25.22 9.02
C SER A 29 5.74 -23.77 9.28
N SER A 30 4.84 -23.23 8.46
CA SER A 30 4.35 -21.85 8.42
C SER A 30 3.56 -21.43 9.66
N ASN A 31 4.05 -21.70 10.85
CA ASN A 31 3.57 -21.19 12.12
C ASN A 31 4.52 -20.12 12.67
N THR A 32 4.99 -19.20 11.82
CA THR A 32 5.50 -17.94 12.34
C THR A 32 4.28 -17.07 12.63
N PRO A 33 4.10 -16.59 13.87
CA PRO A 33 2.97 -15.73 14.20
C PRO A 33 3.09 -14.44 13.38
N LEU A 34 2.36 -14.37 12.28
CA LEU A 34 1.98 -13.11 11.71
C LEU A 34 1.13 -12.44 12.79
N LEU A 35 1.64 -11.34 13.40
CA LEU A 35 0.83 -10.44 14.19
C LEU A 35 0.57 -10.85 15.67
N ASN A 36 1.55 -10.67 16.52
CA ASN A 36 1.32 -10.51 17.96
C ASN A 36 1.38 -9.06 18.45
N ARG A 37 1.49 -8.09 17.55
CA ARG A 37 1.43 -6.66 17.91
C ARG A 37 0.09 -6.09 17.46
N ARG A 38 -0.68 -5.55 18.39
CA ARG A 38 -1.79 -4.66 18.04
C ARG A 38 -1.21 -3.45 17.31
N ALA A 39 -1.88 -2.97 16.26
CA ALA A 39 -1.49 -1.72 15.63
C ALA A 39 -1.37 -0.64 16.72
N GLY A 40 -0.16 -0.08 16.90
CA GLY A 40 0.11 0.89 17.95
C GLY A 40 0.81 0.36 19.21
N ASP A 41 0.77 -0.94 19.51
CA ASP A 41 1.47 -1.50 20.68
C ASP A 41 2.97 -1.71 20.34
N GLY A 42 3.78 -0.66 20.61
CA GLY A 42 5.25 -0.76 20.65
C GLY A 42 6.03 -0.07 19.53
N VAL A 43 5.40 0.45 18.47
CA VAL A 43 6.08 1.30 17.51
C VAL A 43 5.95 2.76 17.95
N ARG A 44 7.07 3.35 18.37
CA ARG A 44 7.11 4.78 18.71
C ARG A 44 7.51 5.58 17.48
N SER A 45 6.72 6.61 17.17
CA SER A 45 7.12 7.62 16.22
C SER A 45 8.07 8.64 16.85
N LEU A 46 8.85 9.24 15.99
CA LEU A 46 9.74 10.38 16.28
C LEU A 46 9.36 11.52 15.35
N VAL A 47 9.69 12.74 15.73
CA VAL A 47 9.58 13.90 14.84
C VAL A 47 10.97 14.42 14.55
N VAL A 48 11.32 14.52 13.27
CA VAL A 48 12.57 15.14 12.81
C VAL A 48 12.29 16.44 12.08
N ARG A 49 13.14 17.43 12.27
CA ARG A 49 13.11 18.68 11.51
C ARG A 49 13.89 18.49 10.22
N THR A 50 13.22 18.64 9.09
CA THR A 50 13.79 18.59 7.75
C THR A 50 13.75 19.96 7.10
N VAL A 51 14.35 20.10 5.91
CA VAL A 51 14.23 21.34 5.09
C VAL A 51 12.78 21.57 4.62
N ALA A 52 11.94 20.53 4.57
CA ALA A 52 10.53 20.64 4.23
C ALA A 52 9.64 20.98 5.44
N GLY A 53 10.18 20.89 6.66
CA GLY A 53 9.44 21.09 7.90
C GLY A 53 9.55 19.88 8.86
N PRO A 54 8.76 19.86 9.94
CA PRO A 54 8.74 18.74 10.87
C PRO A 54 7.99 17.55 10.28
N ILE A 55 8.62 16.37 10.33
CA ILE A 55 8.05 15.12 9.80
C ILE A 55 8.03 14.07 10.91
N GLU A 56 6.85 13.50 11.13
CA GLU A 56 6.68 12.34 12.00
C GLU A 56 6.99 11.05 11.24
N TYR A 57 7.82 10.20 11.83
CA TYR A 57 8.26 8.94 11.24
C TYR A 57 8.56 7.88 12.30
N PHE A 58 8.73 6.65 11.85
CA PHE A 58 9.42 5.59 12.58
C PHE A 58 10.45 4.93 11.67
N SER A 59 11.44 4.27 12.27
CA SER A 59 12.39 3.43 11.55
C SER A 59 12.73 2.21 12.40
N VAL A 60 12.63 1.02 11.80
CA VAL A 60 12.87 -0.27 12.47
C VAL A 60 13.57 -1.23 11.51
N GLY A 61 14.32 -2.18 12.07
CA GLY A 61 15.09 -3.16 11.31
C GLY A 61 16.40 -2.63 10.78
N GLU A 62 17.15 -3.51 10.14
CA GLU A 62 18.46 -3.26 9.54
C GLU A 62 18.49 -3.77 8.10
N GLY A 63 19.51 -3.35 7.32
CA GLY A 63 19.65 -3.74 5.91
C GLY A 63 19.09 -2.71 4.93
N PRO A 64 18.84 -3.11 3.67
CA PRO A 64 18.34 -2.23 2.63
C PRO A 64 17.02 -1.57 3.03
N ALA A 65 16.95 -0.24 2.90
CA ALA A 65 15.83 0.52 3.41
C ALA A 65 14.62 0.50 2.44
N ILE A 66 13.41 0.42 3.03
CA ILE A 66 12.12 0.54 2.34
C ILE A 66 11.40 1.73 2.94
N LEU A 67 11.05 2.71 2.11
CA LEU A 67 10.26 3.88 2.49
C LEU A 67 8.78 3.61 2.17
N GLY A 68 7.93 3.60 3.20
CA GLY A 68 6.49 3.35 3.04
C GLY A 68 5.66 4.62 2.92
N MET A 69 4.86 4.72 1.85
CA MET A 69 3.81 5.71 1.63
C MET A 69 2.47 5.08 1.99
N HIS A 70 1.92 5.43 3.15
CA HIS A 70 0.65 4.88 3.64
C HIS A 70 -0.55 5.26 2.76
N GLY A 71 -1.65 4.50 2.87
CA GLY A 71 -2.93 4.75 2.19
C GLY A 71 -3.69 5.97 2.73
N THR A 72 -4.93 6.11 2.31
CA THR A 72 -5.81 7.24 2.67
C THR A 72 -7.12 6.74 3.29
N PRO A 73 -7.42 7.07 4.57
CA PRO A 73 -6.49 7.66 5.54
C PRO A 73 -5.44 6.67 6.03
N GLY A 74 -4.39 7.17 6.69
CA GLY A 74 -3.34 6.34 7.28
C GLY A 74 -2.36 7.16 8.12
N GLY A 75 -1.16 6.62 8.30
CA GLY A 75 -0.07 7.24 9.04
C GLY A 75 1.15 6.30 9.09
N PHE A 76 2.19 6.69 9.84
CA PHE A 76 3.37 5.85 10.06
C PHE A 76 3.00 4.46 10.61
N ASP A 77 1.96 4.39 11.44
CA ASP A 77 1.43 3.19 12.08
C ASP A 77 0.90 2.16 11.07
N GLN A 78 0.31 2.62 9.98
CA GLN A 78 -0.12 1.74 8.89
C GLN A 78 1.08 1.11 8.16
N VAL A 79 2.13 1.89 7.91
CA VAL A 79 3.37 1.37 7.32
C VAL A 79 4.04 0.37 8.27
N ALA A 80 4.03 0.63 9.57
CA ALA A 80 4.57 -0.29 10.57
C ALA A 80 3.87 -1.64 10.53
N LEU A 81 2.54 -1.64 10.47
CA LEU A 81 1.74 -2.86 10.40
C LEU A 81 1.99 -3.66 9.12
N ILE A 82 1.97 -3.00 7.96
CA ILE A 82 2.17 -3.65 6.66
C ILE A 82 3.61 -4.12 6.49
N GLY A 83 4.58 -3.36 7.01
CA GLY A 83 6.01 -3.62 6.90
C GLY A 83 6.55 -4.72 7.81
N GLU A 84 5.83 -5.12 8.85
CA GLU A 84 6.33 -6.05 9.89
C GLU A 84 6.89 -7.36 9.31
N THR A 85 6.20 -7.95 8.32
CA THR A 85 6.65 -9.20 7.70
C THR A 85 7.90 -9.05 6.83
N VAL A 86 8.17 -7.85 6.34
CA VAL A 86 9.33 -7.53 5.51
C VAL A 86 10.52 -7.15 6.37
N GLU A 87 10.30 -6.42 7.46
CA GLU A 87 11.31 -6.09 8.47
C GLU A 87 11.95 -7.37 9.04
N ALA A 88 11.14 -8.35 9.45
CA ALA A 88 11.60 -9.63 9.97
C ALA A 88 12.43 -10.46 8.95
N ARG A 89 12.56 -10.01 7.71
CA ARG A 89 13.31 -10.67 6.61
C ARG A 89 14.56 -9.92 6.18
N GLY A 90 15.05 -8.98 7.02
CA GLY A 90 16.32 -8.30 6.85
C GLY A 90 16.24 -7.00 6.04
N PHE A 91 15.12 -6.30 6.12
CA PHE A 91 14.97 -4.96 5.55
C PHE A 91 14.73 -3.92 6.65
N ARG A 92 15.26 -2.73 6.46
CA ARG A 92 14.93 -1.57 7.29
C ARG A 92 13.64 -0.93 6.77
N ILE A 93 12.64 -0.81 7.61
CA ILE A 93 11.40 -0.12 7.27
C ILE A 93 11.44 1.32 7.80
N VAL A 94 11.19 2.27 6.92
CA VAL A 94 10.99 3.68 7.24
C VAL A 94 9.55 4.03 6.87
N GLY A 95 8.73 4.25 7.87
CA GLY A 95 7.36 4.72 7.69
C GLY A 95 7.23 6.14 8.20
N TRP A 96 6.48 6.97 7.52
CA TRP A 96 6.22 8.34 7.92
C TRP A 96 4.75 8.70 7.78
N SER A 97 4.31 9.67 8.53
CA SER A 97 3.01 10.26 8.35
C SER A 97 3.07 11.27 7.22
N ARG A 98 2.39 10.99 6.09
CA ARG A 98 2.31 11.94 4.96
C ARG A 98 1.72 13.27 5.42
N PRO A 99 1.99 14.39 4.74
CA PRO A 99 1.50 15.71 5.16
C PRO A 99 -0.01 15.78 5.44
N GLY A 100 -0.35 16.36 6.57
CA GLY A 100 -1.72 16.45 7.07
C GLY A 100 -2.21 15.25 7.87
N TYR A 101 -1.36 14.24 8.06
CA TYR A 101 -1.65 13.06 8.88
C TYR A 101 -0.83 13.08 10.16
N LEU A 102 -1.49 12.77 11.29
CA LEU A 102 -0.89 12.65 12.61
C LEU A 102 0.03 13.84 12.95
N GLY A 103 1.30 13.58 13.24
CA GLY A 103 2.27 14.60 13.65
C GLY A 103 2.96 15.38 12.52
N THR A 104 2.65 15.10 11.24
CA THR A 104 3.22 15.84 10.11
C THR A 104 2.25 16.92 9.61
N PRO A 105 2.59 18.22 9.70
CA PRO A 105 1.74 19.31 9.21
C PRO A 105 1.48 19.24 7.69
N LEU A 106 0.33 19.73 7.24
CA LEU A 106 -0.05 19.68 5.83
C LEU A 106 0.80 20.59 4.94
N ASP A 107 1.37 21.65 5.49
CA ASP A 107 2.22 22.61 4.76
C ASP A 107 3.61 22.03 4.41
N VAL A 108 3.99 20.90 4.98
CA VAL A 108 5.20 20.14 4.58
C VAL A 108 5.12 19.69 3.11
N GLY A 109 3.91 19.42 2.58
CA GLY A 109 3.75 19.09 1.15
C GLY A 109 2.33 18.66 0.79
N ARG A 110 1.63 19.45 -0.01
CA ARG A 110 0.23 19.20 -0.39
C ARG A 110 0.10 18.29 -1.59
N THR A 111 0.89 18.54 -2.63
CA THR A 111 0.80 17.79 -3.89
C THR A 111 1.62 16.49 -3.83
N PRO A 112 1.33 15.49 -4.68
CA PRO A 112 2.15 14.27 -4.76
C PRO A 112 3.64 14.56 -4.97
N ALA A 113 3.98 15.56 -5.80
CA ALA A 113 5.36 15.96 -6.02
C ALA A 113 6.01 16.55 -4.76
N GLN A 114 5.30 17.43 -4.04
CA GLN A 114 5.80 18.00 -2.78
C GLN A 114 5.94 16.92 -1.68
N GLN A 115 5.02 15.94 -1.63
CA GLN A 115 5.14 14.80 -0.73
C GLN A 115 6.37 13.95 -1.05
N ALA A 116 6.69 13.77 -2.33
CA ALA A 116 7.90 13.07 -2.77
C ALA A 116 9.17 13.83 -2.31
N ASP A 117 9.20 15.15 -2.50
CA ASP A 117 10.34 15.99 -2.09
C ASP A 117 10.50 16.01 -0.55
N ALA A 118 9.39 16.06 0.19
CA ALA A 118 9.40 15.97 1.65
C ALA A 118 9.93 14.60 2.14
N ALA A 119 9.57 13.53 1.46
CA ALA A 119 10.08 12.19 1.76
C ALA A 119 11.60 12.09 1.49
N ALA A 120 12.09 12.71 0.42
CA ALA A 120 13.54 12.80 0.16
C ALA A 120 14.25 13.58 1.28
N ALA A 121 13.70 14.72 1.73
CA ALA A 121 14.23 15.47 2.85
C ALA A 121 14.23 14.69 4.18
N LEU A 122 13.24 13.81 4.38
CA LEU A 122 13.25 12.88 5.51
C LEU A 122 14.44 11.91 5.41
N LEU A 123 14.66 11.30 4.25
CA LEU A 123 15.78 10.37 4.03
C LEU A 123 17.13 11.05 4.26
N ASP A 124 17.30 12.30 3.81
CA ASP A 124 18.51 13.09 4.05
C ASP A 124 18.77 13.28 5.55
N SER A 125 17.71 13.62 6.31
CA SER A 125 17.79 13.80 7.76
C SER A 125 18.11 12.50 8.52
N LEU A 126 17.85 11.33 7.89
CA LEU A 126 18.12 10.01 8.46
C LEU A 126 19.42 9.38 7.95
N GLY A 127 20.15 10.06 7.05
CA GLY A 127 21.38 9.55 6.43
C GLY A 127 21.12 8.30 5.58
N ILE A 128 19.95 8.22 4.90
CA ILE A 128 19.58 7.09 4.05
C ILE A 128 19.72 7.52 2.59
N ASP A 129 20.67 6.93 1.88
CA ASP A 129 20.96 7.30 0.50
C ASP A 129 19.90 6.80 -0.48
N ARG A 130 19.51 5.51 -0.40
CA ARG A 130 18.61 4.87 -1.36
C ARG A 130 17.60 3.98 -0.68
N VAL A 131 16.40 3.92 -1.27
CA VAL A 131 15.28 3.11 -0.75
C VAL A 131 14.59 2.33 -1.86
N CYS A 132 13.92 1.22 -1.50
CA CYS A 132 12.72 0.84 -2.23
C CYS A 132 11.58 1.73 -1.75
N VAL A 133 10.91 2.41 -2.66
CA VAL A 133 9.69 3.12 -2.29
C VAL A 133 8.50 2.18 -2.41
N TYR A 134 7.74 2.02 -1.33
CA TYR A 134 6.54 1.22 -1.25
C TYR A 134 5.31 2.11 -1.11
N GLY A 135 4.25 1.84 -1.84
CA GLY A 135 2.99 2.57 -1.71
C GLY A 135 1.76 1.70 -1.84
N ALA A 136 0.79 1.92 -0.96
CA ALA A 136 -0.51 1.26 -1.01
C ALA A 136 -1.63 2.28 -1.18
N SER A 137 -2.67 1.93 -1.93
CA SER A 137 -3.90 2.71 -2.04
C SER A 137 -3.63 4.19 -2.39
N GLY A 138 -4.11 5.12 -1.57
CA GLY A 138 -3.86 6.56 -1.70
C GLY A 138 -2.40 7.01 -1.55
N GLY A 139 -1.48 6.12 -1.16
CA GLY A 139 -0.05 6.39 -1.18
C GLY A 139 0.58 6.35 -2.58
N GLY A 140 -0.13 5.80 -3.57
CA GLY A 140 0.35 5.63 -4.95
C GLY A 140 0.88 6.89 -5.59
N PRO A 141 0.13 8.01 -5.65
CA PRO A 141 0.58 9.24 -6.30
C PRO A 141 1.92 9.78 -5.77
N ALA A 142 2.12 9.75 -4.44
CA ALA A 142 3.39 10.14 -3.84
C ALA A 142 4.52 9.16 -4.16
N THR A 143 4.21 7.84 -4.21
CA THR A 143 5.16 6.78 -4.56
C THR A 143 5.68 6.92 -5.99
N TYR A 144 4.80 7.07 -6.97
CA TYR A 144 5.18 7.28 -8.36
C TYR A 144 5.96 8.58 -8.54
N SER A 145 5.52 9.65 -7.86
CA SER A 145 6.23 10.93 -7.89
C SER A 145 7.63 10.81 -7.29
N PHE A 146 7.81 10.05 -6.20
CA PHE A 146 9.11 9.85 -5.59
C PHE A 146 10.06 9.10 -6.54
N ALA A 147 9.62 7.95 -7.08
CA ALA A 147 10.45 7.15 -7.98
C ALA A 147 10.88 7.90 -9.24
N ALA A 148 9.99 8.73 -9.79
CA ALA A 148 10.29 9.52 -10.99
C ALA A 148 11.17 10.75 -10.71
N ARG A 149 10.96 11.44 -9.58
CA ARG A 149 11.68 12.70 -9.25
C ARG A 149 13.03 12.46 -8.59
N HIS A 150 13.18 11.31 -7.93
CA HIS A 150 14.39 10.93 -7.18
C HIS A 150 14.93 9.57 -7.64
N PRO A 151 15.25 9.40 -8.95
CA PRO A 151 15.69 8.10 -9.48
C PRO A 151 16.96 7.61 -8.81
N ASP A 152 17.93 8.50 -8.52
CA ASP A 152 19.17 8.15 -7.83
C ASP A 152 18.97 7.70 -6.38
N ARG A 153 17.83 8.04 -5.77
CA ARG A 153 17.45 7.67 -4.42
C ARG A 153 16.56 6.41 -4.37
N THR A 154 16.22 5.84 -5.53
CA THR A 154 15.27 4.73 -5.64
C THR A 154 15.94 3.51 -6.26
N TRP A 155 16.10 2.43 -5.48
CA TRP A 155 16.63 1.18 -6.02
C TRP A 155 15.54 0.22 -6.52
N ALA A 156 14.29 0.37 -6.07
CA ALA A 156 13.11 -0.31 -6.58
C ALA A 156 11.83 0.40 -6.15
N MET A 157 10.71 0.03 -6.76
CA MET A 157 9.38 0.49 -6.38
C MET A 157 8.41 -0.69 -6.28
N VAL A 158 7.57 -0.69 -5.24
CA VAL A 158 6.46 -1.65 -5.09
C VAL A 158 5.18 -0.88 -4.85
N THR A 159 4.12 -1.20 -5.59
CA THR A 159 2.80 -0.60 -5.36
C THR A 159 1.72 -1.67 -5.23
N GLU A 160 0.80 -1.48 -4.28
CA GLU A 160 -0.30 -2.41 -4.00
C GLU A 160 -1.62 -1.68 -3.97
N CYS A 161 -2.56 -2.08 -4.83
CA CYS A 161 -3.88 -1.46 -4.97
C CYS A 161 -3.82 0.07 -5.02
N ALA A 162 -2.82 0.62 -5.74
CA ALA A 162 -2.44 2.03 -5.65
C ALA A 162 -3.14 2.90 -6.70
N ILE A 163 -3.51 4.12 -6.32
CA ILE A 163 -4.05 5.14 -7.22
C ILE A 163 -2.94 5.57 -8.19
N SER A 164 -3.16 5.42 -9.49
CA SER A 164 -2.17 5.71 -10.55
C SER A 164 -2.62 6.75 -11.57
N LYS A 165 -3.86 7.16 -11.51
CA LYS A 165 -4.50 8.16 -12.40
C LYS A 165 -5.56 8.92 -11.63
N ARG A 166 -6.32 9.84 -12.28
CA ARG A 166 -7.43 10.53 -11.64
C ARG A 166 -8.35 9.54 -10.93
N PHE A 167 -8.76 9.88 -9.72
CA PHE A 167 -9.59 9.06 -8.87
C PHE A 167 -10.90 9.78 -8.52
N GLY A 168 -11.99 9.01 -8.42
CA GLY A 168 -13.30 9.55 -8.05
C GLY A 168 -14.15 10.02 -9.24
N ASP A 169 -13.76 9.73 -10.48
CA ASP A 169 -14.58 10.05 -11.67
C ASP A 169 -15.91 9.30 -11.68
N ASP A 170 -16.00 8.19 -10.93
CA ASP A 170 -17.22 7.38 -10.79
C ASP A 170 -18.24 7.94 -9.80
N LEU A 171 -17.82 8.90 -8.97
CA LEU A 171 -18.69 9.55 -7.99
C LEU A 171 -19.36 10.77 -8.62
N ALA A 172 -20.69 10.84 -8.53
CA ALA A 172 -21.41 12.03 -8.92
C ALA A 172 -20.99 13.25 -8.06
N PRO A 173 -21.00 14.48 -8.60
CA PRO A 173 -20.60 15.68 -7.86
C PRO A 173 -21.31 15.82 -6.50
N LEU A 174 -22.59 15.46 -6.44
CA LEU A 174 -23.35 15.47 -5.18
C LEU A 174 -22.81 14.44 -4.17
N GLN A 175 -22.41 13.24 -4.62
CA GLN A 175 -21.85 12.21 -3.74
C GLN A 175 -20.49 12.67 -3.16
N LYS A 176 -19.64 13.29 -3.98
CA LYS A 176 -18.38 13.89 -3.53
C LYS A 176 -18.60 14.99 -2.50
N MET A 177 -19.57 15.87 -2.76
CA MET A 177 -19.94 16.93 -1.82
C MET A 177 -20.44 16.35 -0.49
N LEU A 178 -21.32 15.34 -0.52
CA LEU A 178 -21.84 14.69 0.67
C LEU A 178 -20.74 13.94 1.46
N LEU A 179 -19.83 13.27 0.77
CA LEU A 179 -18.68 12.62 1.41
C LEU A 179 -17.81 13.63 2.16
N ARG A 180 -17.46 14.75 1.50
CA ARG A 180 -16.69 15.83 2.14
C ARG A 180 -17.45 16.48 3.29
N ALA A 181 -18.75 16.71 3.10
CA ALA A 181 -19.60 17.26 4.14
C ALA A 181 -19.75 16.31 5.36
N ALA A 182 -19.69 15.00 5.13
CA ALA A 182 -19.70 14.00 6.21
C ALA A 182 -18.41 14.04 7.05
N ILE A 183 -17.31 14.55 6.54
CA ILE A 183 -16.03 14.69 7.25
C ILE A 183 -15.99 16.05 7.96
N ASN A 184 -16.85 16.25 8.96
CA ASN A 184 -17.00 17.53 9.67
C ASN A 184 -16.72 17.42 11.18
N GLY A 185 -16.89 18.53 11.90
CA GLY A 185 -16.63 18.63 13.34
C GLY A 185 -17.62 17.86 14.22
N LEU A 186 -18.78 17.45 13.71
CA LEU A 186 -19.79 16.69 14.48
C LEU A 186 -19.68 15.18 14.22
N THR A 187 -19.52 14.78 12.96
CA THR A 187 -19.49 13.35 12.57
C THR A 187 -18.19 12.67 12.90
N VAL A 188 -17.06 13.36 12.73
CA VAL A 188 -15.72 12.78 12.99
C VAL A 188 -15.56 12.33 14.45
N PRO A 189 -15.89 13.10 15.49
CA PRO A 189 -15.80 12.64 16.87
C PRO A 189 -16.72 11.44 17.17
N ILE A 190 -17.92 11.39 16.55
CA ILE A 190 -18.84 10.26 16.70
C ILE A 190 -18.23 9.01 16.06
N PHE A 191 -17.65 9.14 14.86
CA PHE A 191 -16.99 8.04 14.20
C PHE A 191 -15.77 7.56 15.00
N ASP A 192 -14.93 8.45 15.49
CA ASP A 192 -13.78 8.12 16.34
C ASP A 192 -14.22 7.37 17.62
N TRP A 193 -15.32 7.80 18.23
CA TRP A 193 -15.90 7.09 19.39
C TRP A 193 -16.38 5.68 19.02
N LEU A 194 -17.11 5.52 17.92
CA LEU A 194 -17.56 4.22 17.42
C LEU A 194 -16.38 3.31 17.06
N ALA A 195 -15.38 3.84 16.36
CA ALA A 195 -14.18 3.12 15.96
C ALA A 195 -13.39 2.61 17.17
N ASN A 196 -13.29 3.41 18.21
CA ASN A 196 -12.62 3.01 19.44
C ASN A 196 -13.45 2.01 20.27
N ARG A 197 -14.79 2.14 20.26
CA ARG A 197 -15.68 1.28 21.06
C ARG A 197 -15.95 -0.08 20.43
N PHE A 198 -15.96 -0.16 19.09
CA PHE A 198 -16.35 -1.35 18.31
C PHE A 198 -15.37 -1.66 17.16
N PRO A 199 -14.04 -1.69 17.40
CA PRO A 199 -13.05 -1.80 16.32
C PRO A 199 -13.23 -3.08 15.50
N ASP A 200 -13.42 -4.23 16.15
CA ASP A 200 -13.57 -5.53 15.46
C ASP A 200 -14.83 -5.60 14.59
N THR A 201 -15.90 -4.95 15.02
CA THR A 201 -17.17 -4.94 14.27
C THR A 201 -17.03 -4.12 13.01
N LEU A 202 -16.42 -2.94 13.11
CA LEU A 202 -16.20 -2.05 11.97
C LEU A 202 -15.12 -2.60 11.03
N ALA A 203 -14.07 -3.22 11.57
CA ALA A 203 -13.06 -3.92 10.79
C ALA A 203 -13.66 -5.07 9.95
N ARG A 204 -14.55 -5.88 10.55
CA ARG A 204 -15.28 -6.92 9.78
C ARG A 204 -16.21 -6.33 8.72
N GLN A 205 -16.80 -5.17 8.96
CA GLN A 205 -17.61 -4.49 7.94
C GLN A 205 -16.75 -3.98 6.78
N MET A 206 -15.55 -3.48 7.07
CA MET A 206 -14.58 -3.06 6.05
C MET A 206 -14.29 -4.18 5.04
N ILE A 207 -14.07 -5.43 5.48
CA ILE A 207 -13.83 -6.58 4.58
C ILE A 207 -14.95 -6.75 3.55
N ARG A 208 -16.18 -6.42 3.91
CA ARG A 208 -17.37 -6.63 3.05
C ARG A 208 -17.55 -5.54 1.99
N VAL A 209 -16.99 -4.36 2.22
CA VAL A 209 -17.17 -3.21 1.32
C VAL A 209 -15.97 -2.93 0.44
N GLU A 210 -14.81 -3.50 0.76
CA GLU A 210 -13.53 -3.29 0.06
C GLU A 210 -13.37 -4.18 -1.21
N GLY A 211 -14.48 -4.69 -1.75
CA GLY A 211 -14.42 -5.53 -2.95
C GLY A 211 -15.74 -5.58 -3.71
N THR A 212 -15.65 -5.81 -5.02
CA THR A 212 -16.80 -6.00 -5.92
C THR A 212 -17.31 -7.45 -5.92
N LEU A 213 -16.91 -8.25 -4.92
CA LEU A 213 -17.34 -9.64 -4.79
C LEU A 213 -18.86 -9.73 -4.60
N ASP A 214 -19.45 -10.79 -5.13
CA ASP A 214 -20.84 -11.11 -4.84
C ASP A 214 -21.06 -11.40 -3.34
N ARG A 215 -22.32 -11.32 -2.88
CA ARG A 215 -22.64 -11.47 -1.45
C ARG A 215 -22.16 -12.77 -0.82
N ARG A 216 -22.11 -13.86 -1.59
CA ARG A 216 -21.66 -15.18 -1.10
C ARG A 216 -20.17 -15.20 -0.91
N SER A 217 -19.41 -14.74 -1.91
CA SER A 217 -17.95 -14.63 -1.89
C SER A 217 -17.45 -13.66 -0.82
N ALA A 218 -18.10 -12.49 -0.68
CA ALA A 218 -17.79 -11.53 0.37
C ALA A 218 -18.03 -12.09 1.79
N ARG A 219 -19.11 -12.87 2.00
CA ARG A 219 -19.35 -13.56 3.27
C ARG A 219 -18.31 -14.65 3.53
N ALA A 220 -17.96 -15.43 2.49
CA ALA A 220 -16.95 -16.47 2.60
C ALA A 220 -15.59 -15.89 3.01
N LEU A 221 -15.14 -14.81 2.35
CA LEU A 221 -13.91 -14.09 2.70
C LEU A 221 -13.96 -13.58 4.15
N SER A 222 -15.05 -12.90 4.54
CA SER A 222 -15.23 -12.41 5.91
C SER A 222 -15.18 -13.53 6.94
N SER A 223 -15.75 -14.71 6.62
CA SER A 223 -15.71 -15.88 7.52
C SER A 223 -14.32 -16.48 7.60
N GLN A 224 -13.60 -16.59 6.48
CA GLN A 224 -12.20 -17.06 6.47
C GLN A 224 -11.28 -16.16 7.27
N VAL A 225 -11.39 -14.83 7.09
CA VAL A 225 -10.61 -13.87 7.87
C VAL A 225 -10.94 -13.96 9.36
N SER A 226 -12.22 -14.09 9.71
CA SER A 226 -12.65 -14.20 11.12
C SER A 226 -12.25 -15.52 11.77
N ALA A 227 -12.08 -16.60 11.00
CA ALA A 227 -11.65 -17.90 11.49
C ALA A 227 -10.13 -18.00 11.70
N ASP A 228 -9.36 -17.09 11.10
CA ASP A 228 -7.91 -16.98 11.25
C ASP A 228 -7.58 -15.82 12.21
N PRO A 229 -7.13 -16.10 13.46
CA PRO A 229 -6.86 -15.04 14.43
C PRO A 229 -5.83 -14.01 13.95
N ALA A 230 -4.83 -14.44 13.17
CA ALA A 230 -3.79 -13.55 12.67
C ALA A 230 -4.36 -12.58 11.61
N LYS A 231 -5.17 -13.09 10.67
CA LYS A 231 -5.85 -12.25 9.67
C LYS A 231 -6.86 -11.31 10.33
N ALA A 232 -7.63 -11.79 11.30
CA ALA A 232 -8.58 -10.96 12.05
C ALA A 232 -7.87 -9.83 12.80
N ALA A 233 -6.76 -10.13 13.49
CA ALA A 233 -5.94 -9.14 14.17
C ALA A 233 -5.35 -8.11 13.19
N PHE A 234 -4.87 -8.55 12.02
CA PHE A 234 -4.36 -7.66 10.99
C PHE A 234 -5.44 -6.69 10.49
N VAL A 235 -6.65 -7.16 10.17
CA VAL A 235 -7.72 -6.29 9.68
C VAL A 235 -8.18 -5.32 10.77
N THR A 236 -8.29 -5.77 12.02
CA THR A 236 -8.56 -4.86 13.16
C THR A 236 -7.44 -3.84 13.32
N GLY A 237 -6.18 -4.27 13.26
CA GLY A 237 -5.02 -3.39 13.29
C GLY A 237 -5.03 -2.38 12.14
N LEU A 238 -5.29 -2.83 10.92
CA LEU A 238 -5.41 -1.95 9.76
C LEU A 238 -6.52 -0.91 9.94
N PHE A 239 -7.69 -1.34 10.41
CA PHE A 239 -8.79 -0.42 10.73
C PHE A 239 -8.38 0.60 11.80
N GLN A 240 -7.62 0.20 12.82
CA GLN A 240 -7.12 1.11 13.85
C GLN A 240 -6.14 2.15 13.28
N THR A 241 -5.35 1.82 12.25
CA THR A 241 -4.46 2.79 11.58
C THR A 241 -5.19 3.81 10.70
N LEU A 242 -6.49 3.66 10.49
CA LEU A 242 -7.34 4.67 9.87
C LEU A 242 -7.88 5.67 10.91
N ASN A 243 -7.72 5.38 12.19
CA ASN A 243 -8.33 6.10 13.31
C ASN A 243 -7.27 6.55 14.35
N PRO A 244 -7.56 7.57 15.18
CA PRO A 244 -8.72 8.45 15.09
C PRO A 244 -8.70 9.31 13.82
N LEU A 245 -9.85 9.44 13.16
CA LEU A 245 -10.00 10.21 11.93
C LEU A 245 -9.76 11.72 12.17
N SER A 246 -10.03 12.20 13.37
CA SER A 246 -9.77 13.59 13.78
C SER A 246 -8.31 14.00 13.58
N LEU A 247 -7.36 13.10 13.81
CA LEU A 247 -5.91 13.34 13.63
C LEU A 247 -5.44 13.13 12.19
N ARG A 248 -6.30 12.61 11.30
CA ARG A 248 -5.99 12.27 9.90
C ARG A 248 -6.81 13.09 8.90
N LYS A 249 -7.76 13.86 9.41
CA LYS A 249 -8.73 14.62 8.60
C LYS A 249 -8.09 15.57 7.60
N ALA A 250 -7.06 16.31 8.00
CA ALA A 250 -6.41 17.29 7.13
C ALA A 250 -5.76 16.62 5.92
N GLY A 251 -5.06 15.51 6.13
CA GLY A 251 -4.47 14.70 5.07
C GLY A 251 -5.53 14.04 4.18
N LEU A 252 -6.57 13.45 4.78
CA LEU A 252 -7.67 12.83 4.04
C LEU A 252 -8.34 13.83 3.09
N LEU A 253 -8.70 15.02 3.56
CA LEU A 253 -9.33 16.04 2.72
C LEU A 253 -8.40 16.56 1.62
N ASN A 254 -7.09 16.73 1.94
CA ASN A 254 -6.10 17.07 0.94
C ASN A 254 -5.95 15.97 -0.12
N ASP A 255 -5.86 14.72 0.28
CA ASP A 255 -5.73 13.59 -0.65
C ASP A 255 -6.94 13.50 -1.60
N LEU A 256 -8.17 13.60 -1.08
CA LEU A 256 -9.38 13.61 -1.92
C LEU A 256 -9.35 14.77 -2.95
N ASP A 257 -8.87 15.94 -2.54
CA ASP A 257 -8.70 17.08 -3.45
C ASP A 257 -7.61 16.83 -4.51
N GLN A 258 -6.46 16.32 -4.08
CA GLN A 258 -5.35 16.01 -4.99
C GLN A 258 -5.69 14.89 -5.97
N PHE A 259 -6.36 13.82 -5.54
CA PHE A 259 -6.72 12.68 -6.39
C PHE A 259 -7.68 13.07 -7.52
N GLU A 260 -8.61 13.97 -7.26
CA GLU A 260 -9.51 14.51 -8.28
C GLU A 260 -8.80 15.43 -9.29
N ARG A 261 -7.67 16.05 -8.90
CA ARG A 261 -6.88 16.96 -9.72
C ARG A 261 -5.76 16.27 -10.50
N ILE A 262 -5.55 14.98 -10.34
CA ILE A 262 -4.53 14.27 -11.11
C ILE A 262 -4.88 14.32 -12.58
N GLU A 263 -4.12 15.09 -13.35
CA GLU A 263 -4.16 15.07 -14.81
C GLU A 263 -3.25 13.96 -15.33
N ARG A 264 -2.02 13.89 -14.81
CA ARG A 264 -1.01 12.89 -15.15
C ARG A 264 -0.03 12.72 -13.99
N LEU A 265 0.30 11.46 -13.68
CA LEU A 265 1.43 11.11 -12.82
C LEU A 265 2.63 10.72 -13.69
N PRO A 266 3.88 10.93 -13.25
CA PRO A 266 5.08 10.72 -14.07
C PRO A 266 5.51 9.24 -14.12
N LEU A 267 4.57 8.32 -14.43
CA LEU A 267 4.84 6.88 -14.43
C LEU A 267 5.82 6.46 -15.52
N ASP A 268 5.82 7.15 -16.65
CA ASP A 268 6.73 6.94 -17.76
C ASP A 268 8.18 7.41 -17.49
N GLN A 269 8.37 8.16 -16.39
CA GLN A 269 9.69 8.61 -15.90
C GLN A 269 10.26 7.72 -14.79
N VAL A 270 9.55 6.67 -14.39
CA VAL A 270 10.05 5.69 -13.41
C VAL A 270 11.09 4.81 -14.08
N GLU A 271 12.34 4.88 -13.61
CA GLU A 271 13.49 4.18 -14.20
C GLU A 271 13.89 2.92 -13.39
N CYS A 272 13.51 2.87 -12.10
CA CYS A 272 13.85 1.75 -11.23
C CYS A 272 12.99 0.52 -11.54
N PRO A 273 13.46 -0.70 -11.19
CA PRO A 273 12.62 -1.90 -11.19
C PRO A 273 11.33 -1.67 -10.41
N ALA A 274 10.19 -2.03 -11.00
CA ALA A 274 8.87 -1.79 -10.43
C ALA A 274 8.05 -3.08 -10.34
N LEU A 275 7.37 -3.29 -9.20
CA LEU A 275 6.40 -4.35 -8.99
C LEU A 275 5.05 -3.72 -8.68
N VAL A 276 4.06 -3.99 -9.51
CA VAL A 276 2.68 -3.54 -9.36
C VAL A 276 1.80 -4.73 -9.01
N ILE A 277 1.12 -4.68 -7.88
CA ILE A 277 0.21 -5.74 -7.42
C ILE A 277 -1.19 -5.15 -7.27
N HIS A 278 -2.21 -5.79 -7.86
CA HIS A 278 -3.58 -5.27 -7.78
C HIS A 278 -4.62 -6.39 -7.77
N GLY A 279 -5.65 -6.23 -6.94
CA GLY A 279 -6.77 -7.16 -6.86
C GLY A 279 -7.78 -6.93 -8.00
N THR A 280 -8.21 -8.01 -8.68
CA THR A 280 -9.17 -7.90 -9.79
C THR A 280 -10.57 -7.50 -9.35
N HIS A 281 -10.86 -7.63 -8.04
CA HIS A 281 -12.14 -7.27 -7.42
C HIS A 281 -12.01 -6.13 -6.41
N ASP A 282 -10.98 -5.30 -6.57
CA ASP A 282 -10.83 -4.09 -5.77
C ASP A 282 -11.94 -3.07 -6.09
N SER A 283 -12.72 -2.68 -5.09
CA SER A 283 -13.81 -1.69 -5.23
C SER A 283 -13.41 -0.30 -4.80
N ASP A 284 -12.34 -0.17 -4.03
CA ASP A 284 -11.85 1.11 -3.53
C ASP A 284 -10.95 1.78 -4.57
N VAL A 285 -9.91 1.09 -5.00
CA VAL A 285 -9.10 1.52 -6.15
C VAL A 285 -9.26 0.49 -7.26
N ARG A 286 -10.04 0.82 -8.26
CA ARG A 286 -10.39 -0.12 -9.33
C ARG A 286 -9.16 -0.73 -10.00
N PHE A 287 -9.29 -1.98 -10.44
CA PHE A 287 -8.24 -2.78 -11.08
C PHE A 287 -7.53 -2.06 -12.24
N GLU A 288 -8.28 -1.21 -12.98
CA GLU A 288 -7.72 -0.42 -14.09
C GLU A 288 -6.59 0.54 -13.66
N HIS A 289 -6.48 0.89 -12.38
CA HIS A 289 -5.34 1.63 -11.87
C HIS A 289 -4.06 0.79 -11.90
N GLY A 290 -4.13 -0.48 -11.50
CA GLY A 290 -3.00 -1.40 -11.57
C GLY A 290 -2.54 -1.66 -13.01
N GLU A 291 -3.50 -1.95 -13.91
CA GLU A 291 -3.21 -2.12 -15.32
C GLU A 291 -2.59 -0.87 -15.96
N PHE A 292 -3.14 0.31 -15.64
CA PHE A 292 -2.61 1.56 -16.15
C PHE A 292 -1.18 1.81 -15.68
N ALA A 293 -0.88 1.58 -14.39
CA ALA A 293 0.48 1.70 -13.87
C ALA A 293 1.44 0.73 -14.56
N ALA A 294 1.04 -0.54 -14.65
CA ALA A 294 1.88 -1.58 -15.28
C ALA A 294 2.19 -1.29 -16.76
N ARG A 295 1.23 -0.75 -17.51
CA ARG A 295 1.44 -0.38 -18.92
C ARG A 295 2.25 0.90 -19.09
N SER A 296 2.18 1.82 -18.12
CA SER A 296 2.84 3.13 -18.21
C SER A 296 4.30 3.09 -17.75
N ILE A 297 4.66 2.16 -16.87
CA ILE A 297 6.01 2.02 -16.33
C ILE A 297 6.77 0.97 -17.15
N ARG A 298 7.86 1.38 -17.78
CA ARG A 298 8.64 0.49 -18.63
C ARG A 298 9.26 -0.66 -17.83
N GLY A 299 8.95 -1.90 -18.20
CA GLY A 299 9.50 -3.10 -17.56
C GLY A 299 8.90 -3.42 -16.19
N ALA A 300 7.76 -2.82 -15.83
CA ALA A 300 7.09 -3.17 -14.60
C ALA A 300 6.63 -4.63 -14.58
N GLU A 301 6.88 -5.32 -13.48
CA GLU A 301 6.28 -6.61 -13.19
C GLU A 301 4.86 -6.38 -12.69
N PHE A 302 3.87 -7.02 -13.31
CA PHE A 302 2.47 -6.89 -12.92
C PHE A 302 1.93 -8.20 -12.34
N VAL A 303 1.30 -8.11 -11.18
CA VAL A 303 0.63 -9.22 -10.53
C VAL A 303 -0.85 -8.87 -10.37
N ALA A 304 -1.67 -9.37 -11.27
CA ALA A 304 -3.12 -9.38 -11.12
C ALA A 304 -3.52 -10.48 -10.12
N VAL A 305 -4.12 -10.10 -9.01
CA VAL A 305 -4.56 -11.04 -7.98
C VAL A 305 -6.01 -11.39 -8.25
N GLU A 306 -6.23 -12.57 -8.86
CA GLU A 306 -7.57 -13.02 -9.21
C GLU A 306 -8.45 -13.19 -7.98
N GLY A 307 -9.64 -12.60 -8.00
CA GLY A 307 -10.55 -12.57 -6.85
C GLY A 307 -10.06 -11.70 -5.67
N GLY A 308 -8.89 -11.06 -5.81
CA GLY A 308 -8.35 -10.16 -4.78
C GLY A 308 -9.17 -8.88 -4.68
N THR A 309 -9.47 -8.47 -3.44
CA THR A 309 -10.09 -7.17 -3.10
C THR A 309 -9.01 -6.14 -2.78
N HIS A 310 -9.40 -4.97 -2.28
CA HIS A 310 -8.44 -3.96 -1.79
C HIS A 310 -7.53 -4.50 -0.66
N LEU A 311 -8.00 -5.46 0.12
CA LEU A 311 -7.31 -6.03 1.28
C LEU A 311 -6.45 -7.25 0.89
N LEU A 312 -5.44 -7.06 0.04
CA LEU A 312 -4.57 -8.14 -0.46
C LEU A 312 -3.82 -8.91 0.63
N TRP A 313 -3.53 -8.27 1.75
CA TRP A 313 -2.79 -8.86 2.88
C TRP A 313 -3.55 -9.99 3.59
N VAL A 314 -4.87 -10.06 3.41
CA VAL A 314 -5.71 -11.13 3.96
C VAL A 314 -6.35 -12.01 2.90
N ALA A 315 -6.05 -11.76 1.62
CA ALA A 315 -6.48 -12.60 0.51
C ALA A 315 -6.06 -14.06 0.68
N GLN A 316 -6.67 -14.95 -0.07
CA GLN A 316 -6.27 -16.35 -0.09
C GLN A 316 -4.81 -16.52 -0.53
N GLN A 317 -4.37 -15.70 -1.48
CA GLN A 317 -3.01 -15.68 -2.03
C GLN A 317 -2.01 -14.86 -1.21
N ALA A 318 -2.36 -14.36 -0.03
CA ALA A 318 -1.53 -13.43 0.75
C ALA A 318 -0.09 -13.95 0.99
N ALA A 319 0.07 -15.24 1.29
CA ALA A 319 1.38 -15.85 1.50
C ALA A 319 2.23 -15.88 0.21
N GLU A 320 1.61 -16.20 -0.94
CA GLU A 320 2.28 -16.17 -2.25
C GLU A 320 2.69 -14.74 -2.62
N LEU A 321 1.80 -13.77 -2.42
CA LEU A 321 2.09 -12.35 -2.66
C LEU A 321 3.26 -11.86 -1.81
N GLN A 322 3.31 -12.28 -0.54
CA GLN A 322 4.43 -11.98 0.35
C GLN A 322 5.73 -12.59 -0.17
N ALA A 323 5.72 -13.84 -0.62
CA ALA A 323 6.90 -14.50 -1.18
C ALA A 323 7.37 -13.79 -2.48
N ARG A 324 6.46 -13.41 -3.38
CA ARG A 324 6.76 -12.64 -4.59
C ARG A 324 7.38 -11.29 -4.26
N ARG A 325 6.81 -10.56 -3.31
CA ARG A 325 7.34 -9.27 -2.84
C ARG A 325 8.75 -9.42 -2.30
N LEU A 326 9.00 -10.38 -1.43
CA LEU A 326 10.33 -10.65 -0.88
C LEU A 326 11.34 -11.07 -1.95
N LYS A 327 10.95 -11.92 -2.91
CA LYS A 327 11.80 -12.30 -4.05
C LYS A 327 12.17 -11.09 -4.89
N PHE A 328 11.22 -10.22 -5.19
CA PHE A 328 11.47 -8.98 -5.92
C PHE A 328 12.42 -8.06 -5.16
N LEU A 329 12.16 -7.80 -3.89
CA LEU A 329 13.00 -6.95 -3.04
C LEU A 329 14.44 -7.46 -2.95
N ARG A 330 14.65 -8.77 -2.69
CA ARG A 330 15.99 -9.37 -2.61
C ARG A 330 16.76 -9.31 -3.93
N ARG A 331 16.07 -9.47 -5.06
CA ARG A 331 16.71 -9.41 -6.39
C ARG A 331 17.25 -8.02 -6.71
N HIS A 332 16.65 -6.97 -6.20
CA HIS A 332 16.97 -5.58 -6.53
C HIS A 332 17.61 -4.80 -5.37
N ALA A 333 17.66 -5.38 -4.18
CA ALA A 333 18.30 -4.75 -3.04
C ALA A 333 19.80 -4.48 -3.32
N PRO A 334 20.32 -3.30 -2.94
CA PRO A 334 21.76 -3.04 -3.00
C PRO A 334 22.51 -4.00 -2.08
N ILE A 335 23.66 -4.49 -2.57
CA ILE A 335 24.56 -5.39 -1.83
C ILE A 335 25.32 -4.60 -0.77
#